data_53a67b770823146e5119d8bfca0c2ee6
#
_entry.id   53a67b770823146e5119d8bfca0c2ee6
#
_cell.length_a   1.000
_cell.length_b   1.000
_cell.length_c   1.000
_cell.angle_alpha   90.00
_cell.angle_beta   90.00
_cell.angle_gamma   90.00
#
_symmetry.space_group_name_H-M   'P 1'
#
loop_
_entity.id
_entity.type
_entity.pdbx_description
1 polymer ?
#
loop_
_entity_poly.entity_id
_entity_poly.type
_entity_poly.pdbx_seq_one_letter_code
_entity_poly.pdbx_strand_id
1 'polypeptide(L)'
;MHHLDADNPLGEFLRARRALLDPVAQGLPDQGRRRVSGLRREEVAFLAGVSPYYYARLEQGRDRNPSAAVLDAIARALQLDDAGSAHLRQLATAPPPRRRRAHRPEKVRTGLARLVESWTANPAVVIGRYRDVLAANELAVLLNEGFTPGRNLMRDVFLDPAAREIYPDWNTIAHSVVASVRSTAGTGPDDPRLTELIGELSLKSAEFRTMWARHDVHERTDGTKRYNNPFVGEITVNYQSLSVTGSVGQTLYLYSAAPGSAAEQSLALLAGMAGRHETTHAAPIEPDRQNSDSDTTGQRTSKPN
;
A
#
# COMPACT_ATOMS: atom_id res chain seq x y z
N MET A 1 -1.97 11.62 -35.02
CA MET A 1 -1.88 10.25 -34.52
C MET A 1 -0.64 10.22 -33.63
N HIS A 2 -0.79 10.58 -32.32
CA HIS A 2 0.32 10.55 -31.36
C HIS A 2 0.39 9.12 -30.82
N HIS A 3 1.47 8.43 -31.16
CA HIS A 3 1.92 7.27 -30.39
C HIS A 3 2.13 7.76 -28.94
N LEU A 4 1.27 7.36 -28.05
CA LEU A 4 1.49 7.47 -26.61
C LEU A 4 2.70 6.57 -26.32
N ASP A 5 3.82 7.20 -25.97
CA ASP A 5 5.02 6.54 -25.45
C ASP A 5 4.63 5.87 -24.11
N ALA A 6 4.10 4.65 -24.18
CA ALA A 6 3.69 3.86 -23.02
C ALA A 6 4.86 3.40 -22.13
N ASP A 7 6.07 3.95 -22.34
CA ASP A 7 7.32 3.39 -21.79
C ASP A 7 8.27 4.46 -21.22
N ASN A 8 7.73 5.60 -20.73
CA ASN A 8 8.54 6.67 -20.15
C ASN A 8 8.00 7.16 -18.80
N PRO A 9 8.07 6.32 -17.73
CA PRO A 9 7.56 6.69 -16.40
C PRO A 9 8.24 7.93 -15.82
N LEU A 10 9.54 8.11 -16.08
CA LEU A 10 10.28 9.31 -15.65
C LEU A 10 9.69 10.58 -16.27
N GLY A 11 9.47 10.56 -17.59
CA GLY A 11 8.91 11.72 -18.27
C GLY A 11 7.46 12.01 -17.90
N GLU A 12 6.65 10.99 -17.61
CA GLU A 12 5.29 11.16 -17.09
C GLU A 12 5.29 11.80 -15.72
N PHE A 13 6.14 11.32 -14.81
CA PHE A 13 6.31 11.89 -13.49
C PHE A 13 6.73 13.36 -13.55
N LEU A 14 7.77 13.68 -14.34
CA LEU A 14 8.25 15.06 -14.50
C LEU A 14 7.16 16.00 -15.03
N ARG A 15 6.40 15.57 -16.06
CA ARG A 15 5.29 16.35 -16.63
C ARG A 15 4.20 16.62 -15.62
N ALA A 16 3.80 15.58 -14.89
CA ALA A 16 2.73 15.70 -13.89
C ALA A 16 3.13 16.62 -12.74
N ARG A 17 4.34 16.47 -12.20
CA ARG A 17 4.82 17.33 -11.09
C ARG A 17 4.96 18.78 -11.54
N ARG A 18 5.48 19.02 -12.73
CA ARG A 18 5.59 20.36 -13.32
C ARG A 18 4.22 21.05 -13.50
N ALA A 19 3.20 20.28 -13.87
CA ALA A 19 1.86 20.83 -14.08
C ALA A 19 1.15 21.29 -12.79
N LEU A 20 1.61 20.84 -11.61
CA LEU A 20 1.04 21.19 -10.31
C LEU A 20 1.60 22.48 -9.71
N LEU A 21 2.71 22.99 -10.23
CA LEU A 21 3.39 24.16 -9.65
C LEU A 21 2.89 25.45 -10.25
N ASP A 22 2.55 26.42 -9.37
CA ASP A 22 2.23 27.78 -9.77
C ASP A 22 3.52 28.57 -10.05
N PRO A 23 3.70 29.11 -11.27
CA PRO A 23 4.87 29.88 -11.63
C PRO A 23 5.07 31.14 -10.79
N VAL A 24 3.99 31.81 -10.41
CA VAL A 24 4.05 33.03 -9.56
C VAL A 24 4.58 32.69 -8.18
N ALA A 25 4.13 31.57 -7.61
CA ALA A 25 4.62 31.07 -6.33
C ALA A 25 6.12 30.67 -6.36
N GLN A 26 6.67 30.44 -7.59
CA GLN A 26 8.10 30.15 -7.81
C GLN A 26 8.94 31.42 -8.10
N GLY A 27 8.37 32.62 -7.95
CA GLY A 27 9.06 33.86 -8.23
C GLY A 27 9.28 34.13 -9.72
N LEU A 28 8.59 33.43 -10.60
CA LEU A 28 8.69 33.64 -12.04
C LEU A 28 7.69 34.75 -12.48
N PRO A 29 8.07 35.64 -13.43
CA PRO A 29 7.19 36.69 -13.88
C PRO A 29 5.95 36.12 -14.56
N ASP A 30 4.82 36.74 -14.27
CA ASP A 30 3.57 36.43 -15.01
C ASP A 30 3.69 36.98 -16.45
N GLN A 31 3.91 36.08 -17.39
CA GLN A 31 4.05 36.43 -18.83
C GLN A 31 2.69 36.41 -19.58
N GLY A 32 1.57 36.63 -18.90
CA GLY A 32 0.26 36.74 -19.53
C GLY A 32 -0.34 35.39 -19.96
N ARG A 33 -1.08 35.38 -21.08
CA ARG A 33 -1.90 34.22 -21.51
C ARG A 33 -1.10 32.93 -21.62
N ARG A 34 -1.16 32.04 -20.59
CA ARG A 34 -0.47 30.75 -20.53
C ARG A 34 -1.31 29.68 -21.25
N ARG A 35 -0.66 28.85 -22.07
CA ARG A 35 -1.28 27.64 -22.69
C ARG A 35 -1.27 26.42 -21.78
N VAL A 36 -0.50 26.48 -20.65
CA VAL A 36 -0.34 25.42 -19.65
C VAL A 36 -0.62 25.97 -18.27
N SER A 37 -1.27 25.21 -17.42
CA SER A 37 -1.67 25.62 -16.07
C SER A 37 -0.49 25.65 -15.07
N GLY A 38 0.61 24.94 -15.34
CA GLY A 38 1.78 24.85 -14.46
C GLY A 38 3.02 25.48 -15.06
N LEU A 39 4.20 25.11 -14.54
CA LEU A 39 5.49 25.56 -15.07
C LEU A 39 5.69 25.10 -16.52
N ARG A 40 6.35 25.94 -17.34
CA ARG A 40 6.85 25.54 -18.66
C ARG A 40 8.14 24.72 -18.51
N ARG A 41 8.53 23.96 -19.55
CA ARG A 41 9.80 23.20 -19.56
C ARG A 41 11.01 24.10 -19.35
N GLU A 42 11.00 25.26 -20.01
CA GLU A 42 12.06 26.26 -19.89
C GLU A 42 12.17 26.82 -18.46
N GLU A 43 11.03 26.98 -17.77
CA GLU A 43 10.99 27.48 -16.41
C GLU A 43 11.57 26.45 -15.43
N VAL A 44 11.23 25.17 -15.55
CA VAL A 44 11.84 24.11 -14.74
C VAL A 44 13.34 23.98 -15.05
N ALA A 45 13.72 24.04 -16.30
CA ALA A 45 15.13 23.99 -16.72
C ALA A 45 15.93 25.14 -16.11
N PHE A 46 15.37 26.37 -16.12
CA PHE A 46 15.97 27.55 -15.50
C PHE A 46 16.15 27.36 -13.98
N LEU A 47 15.08 26.93 -13.28
CA LEU A 47 15.11 26.70 -11.83
C LEU A 47 16.08 25.56 -11.45
N ALA A 48 16.22 24.54 -12.28
CA ALA A 48 17.12 23.41 -12.07
C ALA A 48 18.57 23.68 -12.53
N GLY A 49 18.85 24.81 -13.21
CA GLY A 49 20.18 25.11 -13.74
C GLY A 49 20.62 24.18 -14.86
N VAL A 50 19.67 23.62 -15.64
CA VAL A 50 19.95 22.77 -16.80
C VAL A 50 19.47 23.42 -18.09
N SER A 51 19.97 22.95 -19.26
CA SER A 51 19.47 23.50 -20.51
C SER A 51 18.02 23.07 -20.80
N PRO A 52 17.17 23.94 -21.39
CA PRO A 52 15.81 23.59 -21.78
C PRO A 52 15.76 22.38 -22.72
N TYR A 53 16.73 22.23 -23.58
CA TYR A 53 16.88 21.10 -24.50
C TYR A 53 17.12 19.79 -23.71
N TYR A 54 18.00 19.82 -22.70
CA TYR A 54 18.29 18.66 -21.87
C TYR A 54 17.06 18.22 -21.07
N TYR A 55 16.37 19.18 -20.41
CA TYR A 55 15.15 18.86 -19.67
C TYR A 55 14.05 18.30 -20.55
N ALA A 56 13.87 18.88 -21.75
CA ALA A 56 12.90 18.38 -22.73
C ALA A 56 13.20 16.93 -23.19
N ARG A 57 14.48 16.58 -23.40
CA ARG A 57 14.91 15.21 -23.73
C ARG A 57 14.66 14.24 -22.58
N LEU A 58 14.88 14.69 -21.34
CA LEU A 58 14.60 13.90 -20.14
C LEU A 58 13.09 13.60 -20.02
N GLU A 59 12.23 14.61 -20.18
CA GLU A 59 10.77 14.43 -20.22
C GLU A 59 10.30 13.52 -21.38
N GLN A 60 11.05 13.47 -22.49
CA GLN A 60 10.73 12.61 -23.64
C GLN A 60 11.31 11.20 -23.52
N GLY A 61 12.05 10.88 -22.43
CA GLY A 61 12.68 9.57 -22.24
C GLY A 61 13.87 9.32 -23.18
N ARG A 62 14.37 10.38 -23.85
CA ARG A 62 15.52 10.30 -24.77
C ARG A 62 16.87 10.37 -24.06
N ASP A 63 16.89 10.89 -22.82
CA ASP A 63 18.01 10.84 -21.90
C ASP A 63 17.60 10.01 -20.68
N ARG A 64 18.29 8.87 -20.46
CA ARG A 64 17.89 7.86 -19.49
C ARG A 64 18.80 7.77 -18.25
N ASN A 65 19.92 8.49 -18.23
CA ASN A 65 20.91 8.43 -17.15
C ASN A 65 21.32 9.83 -16.65
N PRO A 66 20.42 10.63 -16.10
CA PRO A 66 20.78 11.89 -15.47
C PRO A 66 21.68 11.64 -14.25
N SER A 67 22.66 12.53 -14.02
CA SER A 67 23.50 12.45 -12.81
C SER A 67 22.68 12.74 -11.56
N ALA A 68 23.16 12.24 -10.40
CA ALA A 68 22.51 12.49 -9.11
C ALA A 68 22.36 14.00 -8.85
N ALA A 69 23.35 14.81 -9.18
CA ALA A 69 23.30 16.25 -9.02
C ALA A 69 22.20 16.92 -9.86
N VAL A 70 21.96 16.42 -11.09
CA VAL A 70 20.87 16.88 -11.95
C VAL A 70 19.51 16.47 -11.38
N LEU A 71 19.37 15.25 -10.90
CA LEU A 71 18.13 14.77 -10.26
C LEU A 71 17.80 15.58 -9.02
N ASP A 72 18.79 15.90 -8.19
CA ASP A 72 18.63 16.73 -7.00
C ASP A 72 18.22 18.18 -7.35
N ALA A 73 18.80 18.74 -8.41
CA ALA A 73 18.43 20.05 -8.90
C ALA A 73 16.99 20.10 -9.45
N ILE A 74 16.58 19.08 -10.19
CA ILE A 74 15.21 18.93 -10.70
C ILE A 74 14.23 18.70 -9.54
N ALA A 75 14.60 17.89 -8.55
CA ALA A 75 13.78 17.66 -7.35
C ALA A 75 13.48 18.98 -6.61
N ARG A 76 14.49 19.82 -6.41
CA ARG A 76 14.31 21.15 -5.82
C ARG A 76 13.44 22.05 -6.68
N ALA A 77 13.69 22.11 -7.99
CA ALA A 77 12.91 22.93 -8.93
C ALA A 77 11.44 22.52 -8.98
N LEU A 78 11.16 21.23 -8.79
CA LEU A 78 9.81 20.67 -8.73
C LEU A 78 9.23 20.60 -7.32
N GLN A 79 9.92 21.14 -6.30
CA GLN A 79 9.50 21.14 -4.89
C GLN A 79 9.09 19.75 -4.40
N LEU A 80 9.86 18.72 -4.78
CA LEU A 80 9.61 17.37 -4.32
C LEU A 80 10.05 17.21 -2.87
N ASP A 81 9.22 16.54 -2.09
CA ASP A 81 9.60 16.02 -0.77
C ASP A 81 10.60 14.87 -0.88
N ASP A 82 11.04 14.31 0.24
CA ASP A 82 12.02 13.22 0.28
C ASP A 82 11.52 11.98 -0.47
N ALA A 83 10.23 11.65 -0.34
CA ALA A 83 9.60 10.51 -1.02
C ALA A 83 9.55 10.73 -2.54
N GLY A 84 9.13 11.92 -2.99
CA GLY A 84 9.12 12.31 -4.40
C GLY A 84 10.53 12.33 -5.00
N SER A 85 11.51 12.82 -4.24
CA SER A 85 12.93 12.85 -4.64
C SER A 85 13.52 11.43 -4.75
N ALA A 86 13.22 10.54 -3.80
CA ALA A 86 13.59 9.14 -3.87
C ALA A 86 12.96 8.44 -5.08
N HIS A 87 11.68 8.69 -5.33
CA HIS A 87 10.98 8.14 -6.49
C HIS A 87 11.54 8.64 -7.82
N LEU A 88 11.88 9.94 -7.94
CA LEU A 88 12.54 10.51 -9.10
C LEU A 88 13.86 9.78 -9.40
N ARG A 89 14.71 9.57 -8.39
CA ARG A 89 15.98 8.83 -8.52
C ARG A 89 15.74 7.39 -8.94
N GLN A 90 14.73 6.74 -8.37
CA GLN A 90 14.35 5.36 -8.68
C GLN A 90 13.90 5.21 -10.14
N LEU A 91 13.06 6.11 -10.65
CA LEU A 91 12.63 6.13 -12.06
C LEU A 91 13.79 6.37 -13.02
N ALA A 92 14.77 7.20 -12.64
CA ALA A 92 15.94 7.51 -13.45
C ALA A 92 16.97 6.37 -13.51
N THR A 93 17.02 5.51 -12.48
CA THR A 93 17.97 4.38 -12.38
C THR A 93 17.35 3.03 -12.73
N ALA A 94 16.06 3.00 -13.10
CA ALA A 94 15.36 1.76 -13.40
C ALA A 94 16.07 0.98 -14.53
N PRO A 95 16.44 -0.29 -14.33
CA PRO A 95 17.03 -1.11 -15.38
C PRO A 95 16.02 -1.37 -16.50
N PRO A 96 16.49 -1.64 -17.72
CA PRO A 96 15.60 -1.97 -18.84
C PRO A 96 14.71 -3.16 -18.50
N PRO A 97 13.49 -3.25 -19.08
CA PRO A 97 12.48 -4.21 -18.70
C PRO A 97 13.02 -5.65 -18.78
N ARG A 98 13.07 -6.32 -17.64
CA ARG A 98 13.40 -7.74 -17.59
C ARG A 98 12.18 -8.54 -18.08
N ARG A 99 12.43 -9.57 -18.94
CA ARG A 99 11.44 -10.51 -19.45
C ARG A 99 10.39 -10.88 -18.40
N ARG A 100 9.11 -10.85 -18.80
CA ARG A 100 7.93 -11.23 -18.01
C ARG A 100 8.20 -12.47 -17.14
N ARG A 101 8.39 -12.26 -15.84
CA ARG A 101 8.27 -13.35 -14.88
C ARG A 101 6.78 -13.53 -14.60
N ALA A 102 6.31 -14.78 -14.73
CA ALA A 102 4.96 -15.13 -14.30
C ALA A 102 4.72 -14.64 -12.88
N HIS A 103 3.65 -13.87 -12.69
CA HIS A 103 3.31 -13.30 -11.39
C HIS A 103 2.99 -14.43 -10.41
N ARG A 104 3.83 -14.60 -9.38
CA ARG A 104 3.50 -15.43 -8.23
C ARG A 104 2.70 -14.58 -7.23
N PRO A 105 1.56 -15.08 -6.70
CA PRO A 105 0.85 -14.38 -5.64
C PRO A 105 1.79 -14.07 -4.47
N GLU A 106 1.70 -12.86 -3.95
CA GLU A 106 2.45 -12.47 -2.76
C GLU A 106 2.00 -13.33 -1.58
N LYS A 107 2.96 -13.83 -0.81
CA LYS A 107 2.70 -14.64 0.38
C LYS A 107 3.48 -14.06 1.54
N VAL A 108 2.84 -14.00 2.70
CA VAL A 108 3.53 -13.70 3.96
C VAL A 108 4.30 -14.94 4.40
N ARG A 109 5.49 -14.74 4.96
CA ARG A 109 6.25 -15.83 5.57
C ARG A 109 5.47 -16.36 6.78
N THR A 110 5.41 -17.69 6.94
CA THR A 110 4.66 -18.35 8.00
C THR A 110 4.99 -17.82 9.39
N GLY A 111 6.26 -17.51 9.68
CA GLY A 111 6.67 -16.93 10.96
C GLY A 111 6.07 -15.55 11.20
N LEU A 112 5.99 -14.69 10.17
CA LEU A 112 5.38 -13.37 10.29
C LEU A 112 3.86 -13.48 10.44
N ALA A 113 3.20 -14.37 9.69
CA ALA A 113 1.76 -14.59 9.83
C ALA A 113 1.40 -15.01 11.27
N ARG A 114 2.11 -16.00 11.82
CA ARG A 114 1.93 -16.42 13.22
C ARG A 114 2.20 -15.31 14.23
N LEU A 115 3.22 -14.48 14.00
CA LEU A 115 3.50 -13.33 14.87
C LEU A 115 2.34 -12.34 14.85
N VAL A 116 1.80 -12.01 13.68
CA VAL A 116 0.63 -11.12 13.55
C VAL A 116 -0.58 -11.70 14.28
N GLU A 117 -0.87 -12.97 14.09
CA GLU A 117 -1.96 -13.68 14.75
C GLU A 117 -1.81 -13.66 16.30
N SER A 118 -0.58 -13.75 16.81
CA SER A 118 -0.31 -13.76 18.27
C SER A 118 -0.49 -12.40 18.96
N TRP A 119 -0.60 -11.31 18.21
CA TRP A 119 -0.84 -9.98 18.80
C TRP A 119 -2.33 -9.76 19.10
N THR A 120 -2.72 -9.97 20.37
CA THR A 120 -4.12 -9.86 20.81
C THR A 120 -4.51 -8.46 21.27
N ALA A 121 -3.53 -7.62 21.66
CA ALA A 121 -3.78 -6.29 22.21
C ALA A 121 -3.78 -5.17 21.17
N ASN A 122 -3.17 -5.39 20.02
CA ASN A 122 -2.99 -4.38 18.97
C ASN A 122 -3.47 -4.88 17.62
N PRO A 123 -4.30 -4.14 16.88
CA PRO A 123 -4.61 -4.47 15.50
C PRO A 123 -3.34 -4.51 14.64
N ALA A 124 -3.14 -5.59 13.90
CA ALA A 124 -1.97 -5.82 13.07
C ALA A 124 -2.37 -6.38 11.71
N VAL A 125 -1.82 -5.81 10.64
CA VAL A 125 -2.12 -6.24 9.26
C VAL A 125 -0.88 -6.15 8.38
N VAL A 126 -0.63 -7.18 7.56
CA VAL A 126 0.40 -7.18 6.51
C VAL A 126 -0.26 -6.89 5.18
N ILE A 127 0.20 -5.84 4.54
CA ILE A 127 -0.28 -5.37 3.25
C ILE A 127 0.80 -5.59 2.19
N GLY A 128 0.43 -6.16 1.04
CA GLY A 128 1.29 -6.36 -0.12
C GLY A 128 1.50 -5.08 -0.92
N ARG A 129 2.40 -5.16 -1.91
CA ARG A 129 2.81 -4.03 -2.76
C ARG A 129 1.66 -3.39 -3.57
N TYR A 130 0.60 -4.17 -3.88
CA TYR A 130 -0.59 -3.70 -4.60
C TYR A 130 -1.77 -3.46 -3.66
N ARG A 131 -1.48 -3.34 -2.36
CA ARG A 131 -2.48 -3.10 -1.30
C ARG A 131 -3.42 -4.28 -1.04
N ASP A 132 -3.02 -5.51 -1.44
CA ASP A 132 -3.71 -6.71 -0.99
C ASP A 132 -3.44 -6.94 0.50
N VAL A 133 -4.46 -7.32 1.23
CA VAL A 133 -4.34 -7.78 2.61
C VAL A 133 -3.83 -9.22 2.59
N LEU A 134 -2.61 -9.43 3.09
CA LEU A 134 -1.93 -10.72 3.04
C LEU A 134 -2.08 -11.52 4.33
N ALA A 135 -2.12 -10.83 5.48
CA ALA A 135 -2.40 -11.40 6.80
C ALA A 135 -2.92 -10.30 7.71
N ALA A 136 -3.78 -10.63 8.65
CA ALA A 136 -4.26 -9.75 9.70
C ALA A 136 -4.63 -10.56 10.92
N ASN A 137 -4.53 -9.96 12.12
CA ASN A 137 -5.15 -10.55 13.30
C ASN A 137 -6.64 -10.19 13.36
N GLU A 138 -7.39 -10.92 14.16
CA GLU A 138 -8.84 -10.74 14.30
C GLU A 138 -9.20 -9.33 14.77
N LEU A 139 -8.42 -8.76 15.68
CA LEU A 139 -8.62 -7.40 16.17
C LEU A 139 -8.50 -6.35 15.06
N ALA A 140 -7.60 -6.55 14.07
CA ALA A 140 -7.51 -5.67 12.91
C ALA A 140 -8.76 -5.78 12.01
N VAL A 141 -9.28 -6.99 11.81
CA VAL A 141 -10.51 -7.22 11.04
C VAL A 141 -11.72 -6.58 11.75
N LEU A 142 -11.81 -6.70 13.08
CA LEU A 142 -12.85 -6.04 13.88
C LEU A 142 -12.73 -4.51 13.84
N LEU A 143 -11.50 -3.96 13.82
CA LEU A 143 -11.30 -2.53 13.66
C LEU A 143 -11.77 -2.05 12.28
N ASN A 144 -11.49 -2.80 11.23
CA ASN A 144 -11.87 -2.50 9.85
C ASN A 144 -11.98 -3.79 9.04
N GLU A 145 -13.19 -4.15 8.62
CA GLU A 145 -13.47 -5.32 7.81
C GLU A 145 -12.64 -5.38 6.50
N GLY A 146 -12.25 -4.22 5.96
CA GLY A 146 -11.33 -4.12 4.82
C GLY A 146 -9.97 -4.78 5.05
N PHE A 147 -9.60 -5.10 6.30
CA PHE A 147 -8.37 -5.84 6.65
C PHE A 147 -8.53 -7.36 6.60
N THR A 148 -9.66 -7.87 6.15
CA THR A 148 -9.82 -9.31 5.91
C THR A 148 -8.82 -9.79 4.86
N PRO A 149 -8.02 -10.85 5.16
CA PRO A 149 -7.06 -11.41 4.21
C PRO A 149 -7.70 -11.78 2.87
N GLY A 150 -7.04 -11.40 1.77
CA GLY A 150 -7.53 -11.58 0.41
C GLY A 150 -8.28 -10.37 -0.17
N ARG A 151 -8.71 -9.41 0.64
CA ARG A 151 -9.25 -8.12 0.14
C ARG A 151 -8.13 -7.24 -0.43
N ASN A 152 -8.51 -6.25 -1.23
CA ASN A 152 -7.60 -5.27 -1.79
C ASN A 152 -8.04 -3.85 -1.41
N LEU A 153 -7.23 -3.16 -0.61
CA LEU A 153 -7.59 -1.85 -0.06
C LEU A 153 -7.81 -0.75 -1.11
N MET A 154 -7.20 -0.87 -2.29
CA MET A 154 -7.49 0.09 -3.37
C MET A 154 -8.90 -0.11 -3.92
N ARG A 155 -9.30 -1.38 -4.15
CA ARG A 155 -10.66 -1.69 -4.59
C ARG A 155 -11.69 -1.27 -3.55
N ASP A 156 -11.42 -1.60 -2.28
CA ASP A 156 -12.31 -1.23 -1.18
C ASP A 156 -12.49 0.30 -1.08
N VAL A 157 -11.40 1.07 -1.11
CA VAL A 157 -11.46 2.54 -0.99
C VAL A 157 -12.16 3.20 -2.17
N PHE A 158 -11.97 2.71 -3.40
CA PHE A 158 -12.46 3.40 -4.61
C PHE A 158 -13.71 2.79 -5.23
N LEU A 159 -14.04 1.54 -4.95
CA LEU A 159 -15.16 0.83 -5.57
C LEU A 159 -16.25 0.41 -4.58
N ASP A 160 -15.94 0.34 -3.28
CA ASP A 160 -16.93 0.03 -2.26
C ASP A 160 -17.58 1.31 -1.74
N PRO A 161 -18.92 1.49 -1.90
CA PRO A 161 -19.63 2.65 -1.36
C PRO A 161 -19.48 2.79 0.17
N ALA A 162 -19.38 1.68 0.92
CA ALA A 162 -19.22 1.68 2.36
C ALA A 162 -17.90 2.33 2.82
N ALA A 163 -16.90 2.46 1.95
CA ALA A 163 -15.63 3.09 2.31
C ALA A 163 -15.80 4.53 2.79
N ARG A 164 -16.78 5.28 2.28
CA ARG A 164 -17.05 6.66 2.71
C ARG A 164 -17.70 6.74 4.09
N GLU A 165 -18.39 5.69 4.49
CA GLU A 165 -18.99 5.57 5.82
C GLU A 165 -17.94 5.12 6.84
N ILE A 166 -17.05 4.18 6.44
CA ILE A 166 -15.97 3.65 7.28
C ILE A 166 -14.89 4.70 7.56
N TYR A 167 -14.54 5.51 6.55
CA TYR A 167 -13.46 6.50 6.65
C TYR A 167 -14.00 7.93 6.67
N PRO A 168 -14.12 8.59 7.84
CA PRO A 168 -14.50 10.00 7.92
C PRO A 168 -13.58 10.91 7.10
N ASP A 169 -12.28 10.56 7.04
CA ASP A 169 -11.25 11.27 6.25
C ASP A 169 -10.98 10.58 4.91
N TRP A 170 -12.01 10.12 4.21
CA TRP A 170 -11.87 9.32 2.98
C TRP A 170 -10.89 9.89 1.97
N ASN A 171 -10.92 11.21 1.70
CA ASN A 171 -9.99 11.85 0.76
C ASN A 171 -8.51 11.63 1.16
N THR A 172 -8.20 11.78 2.44
CA THR A 172 -6.84 11.59 2.97
C THR A 172 -6.40 10.12 2.81
N ILE A 173 -7.29 9.18 3.10
CA ILE A 173 -7.05 7.75 2.95
C ILE A 173 -6.84 7.40 1.47
N ALA A 174 -7.71 7.87 0.57
CA ALA A 174 -7.62 7.63 -0.87
C ALA A 174 -6.30 8.15 -1.46
N HIS A 175 -5.91 9.38 -1.15
CA HIS A 175 -4.61 9.94 -1.55
C HIS A 175 -3.43 9.10 -1.02
N SER A 176 -3.47 8.71 0.25
CA SER A 176 -2.41 7.92 0.88
C SER A 176 -2.25 6.55 0.22
N VAL A 177 -3.35 5.87 -0.10
CA VAL A 177 -3.34 4.54 -0.74
C VAL A 177 -2.78 4.64 -2.15
N VAL A 178 -3.20 5.63 -2.96
CA VAL A 178 -2.68 5.87 -4.32
C VAL A 178 -1.18 6.16 -4.28
N ALA A 179 -0.75 7.10 -3.43
CA ALA A 179 0.64 7.49 -3.31
C ALA A 179 1.55 6.33 -2.87
N SER A 180 1.07 5.51 -1.93
CA SER A 180 1.79 4.32 -1.45
C SER A 180 1.99 3.25 -2.54
N VAL A 181 0.96 2.99 -3.37
CA VAL A 181 1.12 2.05 -4.51
C VAL A 181 2.12 2.59 -5.52
N ARG A 182 2.09 3.87 -5.80
CA ARG A 182 3.04 4.49 -6.73
C ARG A 182 4.47 4.41 -6.20
N SER A 183 4.70 4.67 -4.91
CA SER A 183 6.02 4.52 -4.28
C SER A 183 6.55 3.09 -4.40
N THR A 184 5.70 2.11 -4.12
CA THR A 184 6.11 0.70 -4.03
C THR A 184 6.17 0.00 -5.40
N ALA A 185 5.27 0.37 -6.32
CA ALA A 185 5.13 -0.26 -7.63
C ALA A 185 6.00 0.41 -8.72
N GLY A 186 6.55 1.58 -8.46
CA GLY A 186 7.16 2.51 -9.42
C GLY A 186 8.46 2.09 -10.08
N THR A 187 8.89 0.81 -10.00
CA THR A 187 10.20 0.39 -10.54
C THR A 187 10.14 -0.57 -11.73
N GLY A 188 8.96 -0.94 -12.19
CA GLY A 188 8.86 -1.82 -13.36
C GLY A 188 7.73 -1.38 -14.30
N PRO A 189 8.06 -0.86 -15.50
CA PRO A 189 7.05 -0.46 -16.48
C PRO A 189 6.16 -1.63 -16.96
N ASP A 190 6.55 -2.87 -16.69
CA ASP A 190 5.90 -4.09 -17.14
C ASP A 190 5.33 -4.95 -16.01
N ASP A 191 4.67 -4.35 -15.01
CA ASP A 191 3.95 -5.13 -14.01
C ASP A 191 2.48 -5.35 -14.45
N PRO A 192 2.11 -6.54 -14.96
CA PRO A 192 0.78 -6.76 -15.52
C PRO A 192 -0.32 -6.60 -14.47
N ARG A 193 -0.04 -6.96 -13.20
CA ARG A 193 -1.02 -6.86 -12.11
C ARG A 193 -1.28 -5.41 -11.73
N LEU A 194 -0.23 -4.59 -11.69
CA LEU A 194 -0.39 -3.16 -11.47
C LEU A 194 -1.18 -2.53 -12.62
N THR A 195 -0.84 -2.86 -13.86
CA THR A 195 -1.53 -2.37 -15.06
C THR A 195 -3.01 -2.75 -15.05
N GLU A 196 -3.33 -3.99 -14.69
CA GLU A 196 -4.71 -4.47 -14.57
C GLU A 196 -5.48 -3.72 -13.48
N LEU A 197 -4.89 -3.59 -12.28
CA LEU A 197 -5.51 -2.88 -11.16
C LEU A 197 -5.75 -1.40 -11.48
N ILE A 198 -4.76 -0.71 -12.04
CA ILE A 198 -4.88 0.70 -12.44
C ILE A 198 -5.91 0.85 -13.56
N GLY A 199 -5.93 -0.04 -14.54
CA GLY A 199 -6.90 -0.06 -15.63
C GLY A 199 -8.33 -0.23 -15.09
N GLU A 200 -8.56 -1.21 -14.22
CA GLU A 200 -9.85 -1.43 -13.58
C GLU A 200 -10.33 -0.19 -12.81
N LEU A 201 -9.48 0.34 -11.91
CA LEU A 201 -9.83 1.50 -11.09
C LEU A 201 -10.03 2.76 -11.92
N SER A 202 -9.26 2.94 -12.98
CA SER A 202 -9.41 4.07 -13.90
C SER A 202 -10.71 4.01 -14.70
N LEU A 203 -11.20 2.83 -15.02
CA LEU A 203 -12.50 2.68 -15.69
C LEU A 203 -13.67 2.91 -14.73
N LYS A 204 -13.55 2.45 -13.48
CA LYS A 204 -14.67 2.41 -12.54
C LYS A 204 -14.74 3.62 -11.58
N SER A 205 -13.66 4.39 -11.36
CA SER A 205 -13.64 5.55 -10.45
C SER A 205 -13.04 6.79 -11.10
N ALA A 206 -13.82 7.87 -11.15
CA ALA A 206 -13.36 9.17 -11.62
C ALA A 206 -12.37 9.81 -10.64
N GLU A 207 -12.60 9.64 -9.34
CA GLU A 207 -11.73 10.12 -8.27
C GLU A 207 -10.36 9.45 -8.36
N PHE A 208 -10.34 8.12 -8.56
CA PHE A 208 -9.07 7.41 -8.76
C PHE A 208 -8.29 7.98 -9.95
N ARG A 209 -8.93 8.18 -11.12
CA ARG A 209 -8.26 8.75 -12.30
C ARG A 209 -7.61 10.09 -11.99
N THR A 210 -8.34 10.96 -11.29
CA THR A 210 -7.86 12.29 -10.92
C THR A 210 -6.65 12.21 -9.99
N MET A 211 -6.74 11.39 -8.94
CA MET A 211 -5.66 11.21 -7.96
C MET A 211 -4.44 10.52 -8.59
N TRP A 212 -4.67 9.52 -9.43
CA TRP A 212 -3.58 8.82 -10.12
C TRP A 212 -2.82 9.74 -11.08
N ALA A 213 -3.50 10.64 -11.79
CA ALA A 213 -2.88 11.58 -12.73
C ALA A 213 -1.97 12.63 -12.04
N ARG A 214 -2.13 12.87 -10.73
CA ARG A 214 -1.30 13.85 -9.98
C ARG A 214 0.11 13.38 -9.71
N HIS A 215 0.40 12.08 -9.83
CA HIS A 215 1.70 11.50 -9.52
C HIS A 215 2.22 11.83 -8.11
N ASP A 216 1.30 11.96 -7.14
CA ASP A 216 1.71 12.14 -5.75
C ASP A 216 2.37 10.86 -5.24
N VAL A 217 3.51 11.03 -4.56
CA VAL A 217 4.25 9.94 -3.91
C VAL A 217 4.38 10.31 -2.45
N HIS A 218 3.84 9.50 -1.57
CA HIS A 218 3.95 9.68 -0.13
C HIS A 218 4.24 8.34 0.52
N GLU A 219 5.23 8.32 1.38
CA GLU A 219 5.51 7.21 2.26
C GLU A 219 5.40 7.74 3.71
N ARG A 220 4.22 7.56 4.30
CA ARG A 220 4.02 7.88 5.71
C ARG A 220 4.29 6.63 6.52
N THR A 221 5.27 6.71 7.40
CA THR A 221 5.65 5.61 8.29
C THR A 221 4.79 5.55 9.54
N ASP A 222 4.13 6.64 9.90
CA ASP A 222 3.30 6.80 11.09
C ASP A 222 2.22 7.86 10.91
N GLY A 223 1.32 7.95 11.86
CA GLY A 223 0.25 8.93 11.89
C GLY A 223 -1.00 8.44 12.60
N THR A 224 -2.11 9.14 12.39
CA THR A 224 -3.41 8.78 12.92
C THR A 224 -4.38 8.43 11.81
N LYS A 225 -5.34 7.54 12.11
CA LYS A 225 -6.48 7.23 11.25
C LYS A 225 -7.77 7.19 12.06
N ARG A 226 -8.82 7.74 11.48
CA ARG A 226 -10.17 7.65 12.03
C ARG A 226 -10.99 6.61 11.27
N TYR A 227 -11.74 5.85 12.02
CA TYR A 227 -12.70 4.87 11.51
C TYR A 227 -14.07 5.08 12.16
N ASN A 228 -15.14 4.96 11.40
CA ASN A 228 -16.47 4.73 11.93
C ASN A 228 -16.66 3.22 12.06
N ASN A 229 -16.47 2.71 13.27
CA ASN A 229 -16.57 1.28 13.53
C ASN A 229 -18.00 0.93 13.98
N PRO A 230 -18.61 -0.15 13.46
CA PRO A 230 -20.00 -0.49 13.77
C PRO A 230 -20.23 -0.91 15.23
N PHE A 231 -19.19 -1.32 15.94
CA PHE A 231 -19.30 -1.83 17.32
C PHE A 231 -18.99 -0.76 18.37
N VAL A 232 -18.05 0.15 18.10
CA VAL A 232 -17.54 1.13 19.07
C VAL A 232 -17.73 2.58 18.62
N GLY A 233 -18.35 2.83 17.46
CA GLY A 233 -18.53 4.15 16.91
C GLY A 233 -17.24 4.73 16.31
N GLU A 234 -17.12 6.06 16.31
CA GLU A 234 -15.91 6.71 15.80
C GLU A 234 -14.71 6.42 16.70
N ILE A 235 -13.65 5.91 16.13
CA ILE A 235 -12.40 5.61 16.81
C ILE A 235 -11.21 6.21 16.05
N THR A 236 -10.33 6.90 16.79
CA THR A 236 -9.06 7.43 16.26
C THR A 236 -7.89 6.62 16.80
N VAL A 237 -7.16 5.96 15.93
CA VAL A 237 -6.01 5.13 16.29
C VAL A 237 -4.73 5.68 15.67
N ASN A 238 -3.60 5.52 16.38
CA ASN A 238 -2.28 5.72 15.82
C ASN A 238 -1.87 4.49 15.01
N TYR A 239 -1.06 4.68 13.97
CA TYR A 239 -0.45 3.57 13.25
C TYR A 239 1.05 3.78 13.07
N GLN A 240 1.76 2.66 13.02
CA GLN A 240 3.16 2.55 12.59
C GLN A 240 3.20 1.60 11.41
N SER A 241 3.96 1.96 10.37
CA SER A 241 4.21 1.09 9.23
C SER A 241 5.68 0.66 9.20
N LEU A 242 5.90 -0.64 9.06
CA LEU A 242 7.20 -1.28 9.10
C LEU A 242 7.43 -2.08 7.81
N SER A 243 8.51 -1.79 7.09
CA SER A 243 8.88 -2.58 5.90
C SER A 243 9.32 -3.98 6.29
N VAL A 244 8.80 -5.00 5.63
CA VAL A 244 9.15 -6.39 5.90
C VAL A 244 10.44 -6.76 5.18
N THR A 245 11.54 -6.85 5.90
CA THR A 245 12.86 -7.20 5.36
C THR A 245 12.85 -8.55 4.63
N GLY A 246 13.38 -8.56 3.41
CA GLY A 246 13.43 -9.76 2.55
C GLY A 246 12.12 -10.08 1.82
N SER A 247 11.13 -9.17 1.87
CA SER A 247 9.92 -9.19 1.05
C SER A 247 9.81 -7.85 0.31
N VAL A 248 9.67 -7.89 -1.00
CA VAL A 248 9.60 -6.65 -1.79
C VAL A 248 8.19 -6.06 -1.68
N GLY A 249 8.08 -4.87 -1.07
CA GLY A 249 6.86 -4.09 -1.02
C GLY A 249 5.82 -4.56 0.01
N GLN A 250 6.15 -5.51 0.89
CA GLN A 250 5.28 -5.85 2.01
C GLN A 250 5.51 -4.90 3.18
N THR A 251 4.42 -4.43 3.76
CA THR A 251 4.41 -3.51 4.90
C THR A 251 3.52 -4.07 5.99
N LEU A 252 4.04 -4.13 7.20
CA LEU A 252 3.29 -4.43 8.42
C LEU A 252 2.79 -3.12 9.02
N TYR A 253 1.48 -3.02 9.21
CA TYR A 253 0.85 -1.93 9.95
C TYR A 253 0.44 -2.41 11.32
N LEU A 254 0.86 -1.66 12.34
CA LEU A 254 0.47 -1.83 13.73
C LEU A 254 -0.35 -0.62 14.15
N TYR A 255 -1.49 -0.87 14.78
CA TYR A 255 -2.34 0.17 15.32
C TYR A 255 -2.31 0.18 16.84
N SER A 256 -2.40 1.37 17.42
CA SER A 256 -2.42 1.56 18.87
C SER A 256 -3.27 2.78 19.24
N ALA A 257 -3.61 2.89 20.50
CA ALA A 257 -4.23 4.08 21.05
C ALA A 257 -3.32 4.69 22.13
N ALA A 258 -3.50 5.99 22.40
CA ALA A 258 -2.81 6.63 23.51
C ALA A 258 -3.30 6.05 24.87
N PRO A 259 -2.41 5.78 25.81
CA PRO A 259 -2.80 5.29 27.13
C PRO A 259 -3.83 6.20 27.81
N GLY A 260 -4.86 5.62 28.41
CA GLY A 260 -5.96 6.33 29.08
C GLY A 260 -6.98 6.98 28.17
N SER A 261 -6.86 6.83 26.83
CA SER A 261 -7.78 7.43 25.86
C SER A 261 -9.06 6.61 25.68
N ALA A 262 -10.13 7.26 25.17
CA ALA A 262 -11.36 6.57 24.76
C ALA A 262 -11.08 5.53 23.65
N ALA A 263 -10.11 5.79 22.78
CA ALA A 263 -9.71 4.84 21.75
C ALA A 263 -9.06 3.57 22.31
N GLU A 264 -8.31 3.66 23.42
CA GLU A 264 -7.77 2.49 24.12
C GLU A 264 -8.91 1.62 24.68
N GLN A 265 -9.93 2.24 25.30
CA GLN A 265 -11.11 1.53 25.79
C GLN A 265 -11.87 0.86 24.64
N SER A 266 -12.03 1.56 23.51
CA SER A 266 -12.66 1.00 22.31
C SER A 266 -11.88 -0.20 21.75
N LEU A 267 -10.54 -0.13 21.66
CA LEU A 267 -9.71 -1.26 21.25
C LEU A 267 -9.81 -2.44 22.22
N ALA A 268 -9.87 -2.18 23.54
CA ALA A 268 -10.05 -3.24 24.53
C ALA A 268 -11.41 -3.95 24.39
N LEU A 269 -12.48 -3.20 24.07
CA LEU A 269 -13.80 -3.79 23.78
C LEU A 269 -13.75 -4.69 22.54
N LEU A 270 -13.12 -4.23 21.43
CA LEU A 270 -12.94 -5.02 20.23
C LEU A 270 -12.08 -6.26 20.48
N ALA A 271 -10.99 -6.15 21.28
CA ALA A 271 -10.16 -7.28 21.66
C ALA A 271 -10.94 -8.33 22.49
N GLY A 272 -11.83 -7.88 23.38
CA GLY A 272 -12.74 -8.77 24.09
C GLY A 272 -13.77 -9.48 23.20
N MET A 273 -14.08 -8.94 22.03
CA MET A 273 -14.92 -9.60 21.02
C MET A 273 -14.11 -10.66 20.25
N ALA A 274 -12.87 -10.35 19.83
CA ALA A 274 -11.96 -11.26 19.17
C ALA A 274 -11.76 -12.55 19.98
N GLY A 275 -11.39 -12.44 21.26
CA GLY A 275 -11.16 -13.61 22.12
C GLY A 275 -12.38 -14.51 22.34
N ARG A 276 -13.60 -14.02 22.11
CA ARG A 276 -14.83 -14.85 22.19
C ARG A 276 -15.05 -15.71 20.93
N HIS A 277 -14.61 -15.26 19.77
CA HIS A 277 -14.72 -16.02 18.54
C HIS A 277 -13.76 -17.22 18.50
N GLU A 278 -12.54 -17.06 19.07
CA GLU A 278 -11.57 -18.17 19.16
C GLU A 278 -12.09 -19.32 20.04
N THR A 279 -12.75 -19.01 21.17
CA THR A 279 -13.30 -20.02 22.08
C THR A 279 -14.48 -20.80 21.50
N THR A 280 -15.20 -20.23 20.53
CA THR A 280 -16.35 -20.90 19.88
C THR A 280 -15.92 -21.87 18.78
N HIS A 281 -14.73 -21.71 18.23
CA HIS A 281 -14.19 -22.60 17.17
C HIS A 281 -13.30 -23.73 17.71
N ALA A 282 -12.93 -23.72 18.97
CA ALA A 282 -12.29 -24.84 19.64
C ALA A 282 -13.37 -25.82 20.10
N ALA A 283 -13.87 -26.67 19.20
CA ALA A 283 -14.72 -27.81 19.55
C ALA A 283 -13.95 -28.73 20.51
N PRO A 284 -14.60 -29.28 21.58
CA PRO A 284 -13.92 -30.17 22.51
C PRO A 284 -13.46 -31.43 21.76
N ILE A 285 -12.19 -31.75 21.88
CA ILE A 285 -11.68 -33.08 21.51
C ILE A 285 -12.33 -34.02 22.51
N GLU A 286 -13.33 -34.81 22.08
CA GLU A 286 -13.85 -35.92 22.88
C GLU A 286 -12.69 -36.85 23.22
N PRO A 287 -12.50 -37.22 24.49
CA PRO A 287 -11.53 -38.23 24.85
C PRO A 287 -11.99 -39.58 24.30
N ASP A 288 -11.14 -40.19 23.49
CA ASP A 288 -11.28 -41.52 22.96
C ASP A 288 -11.56 -42.49 24.12
N ARG A 289 -12.79 -43.01 24.18
CA ARG A 289 -13.20 -44.06 25.13
C ARG A 289 -12.45 -45.32 24.72
N GLN A 290 -11.38 -45.60 25.43
CA GLN A 290 -10.75 -46.91 25.45
C GLN A 290 -11.80 -47.94 25.76
N ASN A 291 -12.07 -48.76 24.78
CA ASN A 291 -12.89 -49.96 24.88
C ASN A 291 -12.13 -51.00 25.71
N SER A 292 -12.45 -51.05 27.01
CA SER A 292 -12.09 -52.15 27.87
C SER A 292 -13.15 -53.23 27.70
N ASP A 293 -12.88 -54.23 26.92
CA ASP A 293 -13.57 -55.52 27.07
C ASP A 293 -12.54 -56.62 27.29
N SER A 294 -12.49 -56.99 28.54
CA SER A 294 -12.06 -58.27 29.07
C SER A 294 -13.00 -59.35 28.53
N ASP A 295 -12.54 -60.47 28.14
CA ASP A 295 -12.90 -61.75 28.79
C ASP A 295 -12.21 -62.94 28.09
N THR A 296 -11.46 -63.68 28.83
CA THR A 296 -11.71 -64.97 29.44
C THR A 296 -11.77 -66.18 28.51
N THR A 297 -10.87 -67.08 28.79
CA THR A 297 -11.00 -68.52 28.83
C THR A 297 -10.82 -69.34 27.54
N GLY A 298 -9.84 -70.21 27.58
CA GLY A 298 -9.73 -71.34 26.68
C GLY A 298 -8.40 -72.13 26.79
N GLN A 299 -8.25 -72.91 27.86
CA GLN A 299 -7.29 -74.02 27.95
C GLN A 299 -7.39 -75.00 26.77
N ARG A 300 -6.29 -75.46 26.23
CA ARG A 300 -5.90 -76.92 26.27
C ARG A 300 -4.69 -77.25 25.39
N THR A 301 -3.67 -77.69 26.07
CA THR A 301 -2.88 -78.89 25.86
C THR A 301 -2.64 -79.38 24.40
N SER A 302 -1.42 -79.48 23.96
CA SER A 302 -0.69 -80.81 23.88
C SER A 302 0.64 -80.58 23.13
N LYS A 303 1.71 -81.10 23.72
CA LYS A 303 3.01 -81.53 23.18
C LYS A 303 2.81 -82.78 22.28
N PRO A 304 3.84 -83.34 21.67
CA PRO A 304 5.04 -82.85 20.99
C PRO A 304 5.26 -83.54 19.65
N ASN A 305 6.06 -83.05 18.80
CA ASN A 305 7.23 -83.75 18.20
C ASN A 305 8.12 -82.75 17.49
#